data_1c93ccdcef20ae819bf8759deafbf426
#
_entry.id   1c93ccdcef20ae819bf8759deafbf426
#
_cell.length_a   1.000
_cell.length_b   1.000
_cell.length_c   1.000
_cell.angle_alpha   90.00
_cell.angle_beta   90.00
_cell.angle_gamma   90.00
#
_symmetry.space_group_name_H-M   'P 1'
#
loop_
_entity.id
_entity.type
_entity.pdbx_description
1 polymer ?
#
loop_
_entity_poly.entity_id
_entity_poly.type
_entity_poly.pdbx_seq_one_letter_code
_entity_poly.pdbx_strand_id
1 'polypeptide(L)'
;MESTLEYPCPICNSEQGLTLSVHTSEIAYFGEHTEMTIICNQCGWRNTDFIPSEGKKPSVWSLIIDTSELMTTRVVRSSSCTVKIVELGLEVEPGDNATGYISNVEGVLNRFSDAIAMIQRSAMRDGNEGLEKVESCQELIDSITRIKEGEESVELLLLDPNGHSQILHETATSTELTEDEIETLAIGPQIPIFDSEDLAT
;
A
#
# COMPACT_ATOMS: atom_id res chain seq x y z
N MET A 1 -10.98 -19.62 -6.88
CA MET A 1 -11.96 -20.23 -5.96
C MET A 1 -12.83 -19.11 -5.40
N GLU A 2 -14.13 -19.32 -5.27
CA GLU A 2 -15.04 -18.34 -4.68
C GLU A 2 -15.81 -19.00 -3.54
N SER A 3 -15.95 -18.30 -2.42
CA SER A 3 -16.71 -18.75 -1.26
C SER A 3 -17.48 -17.58 -0.64
N THR A 4 -18.62 -17.89 -0.01
CA THR A 4 -19.40 -16.87 0.73
C THR A 4 -18.90 -16.82 2.15
N LEU A 5 -18.68 -15.62 2.67
CA LEU A 5 -18.25 -15.40 4.04
C LEU A 5 -19.46 -15.07 4.93
N GLU A 6 -19.57 -15.73 6.06
CA GLU A 6 -20.54 -15.42 7.12
C GLU A 6 -20.00 -14.32 8.06
N TYR A 7 -19.65 -13.16 7.48
CA TYR A 7 -19.12 -12.03 8.22
C TYR A 7 -19.85 -10.75 7.80
N PRO A 8 -20.15 -9.84 8.73
CA PRO A 8 -20.80 -8.59 8.39
C PRO A 8 -19.89 -7.68 7.58
N CYS A 9 -20.45 -7.01 6.58
CA CYS A 9 -19.71 -6.02 5.79
C CYS A 9 -19.27 -4.85 6.69
N PRO A 10 -18.00 -4.43 6.68
CA PRO A 10 -17.51 -3.34 7.53
C PRO A 10 -18.10 -1.97 7.17
N ILE A 11 -18.68 -1.83 5.97
CA ILE A 11 -19.27 -0.56 5.52
C ILE A 11 -20.78 -0.50 5.72
N CYS A 12 -21.52 -1.52 5.28
CA CYS A 12 -22.99 -1.49 5.33
C CYS A 12 -23.59 -2.41 6.40
N ASN A 13 -22.73 -3.14 7.14
CA ASN A 13 -23.10 -4.07 8.20
C ASN A 13 -24.09 -5.16 7.77
N SER A 14 -24.14 -5.47 6.47
CA SER A 14 -24.94 -6.60 5.97
C SER A 14 -24.31 -7.91 6.46
N GLU A 15 -25.10 -8.76 7.10
CA GLU A 15 -24.68 -10.07 7.59
C GLU A 15 -24.58 -11.13 6.48
N GLN A 16 -25.12 -10.82 5.30
CA GLN A 16 -25.11 -11.71 4.14
C GLN A 16 -24.62 -10.95 2.92
N GLY A 17 -23.67 -11.52 2.19
CA GLY A 17 -23.27 -10.98 0.90
C GLY A 17 -21.81 -10.60 0.76
N LEU A 18 -20.94 -11.03 1.65
CA LEU A 18 -19.51 -11.01 1.37
C LEU A 18 -19.12 -12.25 0.56
N THR A 19 -18.47 -12.03 -0.55
CA THR A 19 -17.87 -13.08 -1.38
C THR A 19 -16.36 -12.93 -1.33
N LEU A 20 -15.67 -14.00 -0.96
CA LEU A 20 -14.23 -14.13 -1.06
C LEU A 20 -13.88 -14.79 -2.38
N SER A 21 -13.09 -14.12 -3.20
CA SER A 21 -12.46 -14.68 -4.38
C SER A 21 -10.95 -14.83 -4.13
N VAL A 22 -10.46 -16.04 -4.33
CA VAL A 22 -9.03 -16.36 -4.16
C VAL A 22 -8.49 -16.80 -5.52
N HIS A 23 -7.45 -16.12 -5.97
CA HIS A 23 -6.77 -16.42 -7.22
C HIS A 23 -5.26 -16.50 -6.98
N THR A 24 -4.67 -17.65 -7.24
CA THR A 24 -3.23 -17.84 -7.18
C THR A 24 -2.65 -17.64 -8.57
N SER A 25 -1.67 -16.77 -8.68
CA SER A 25 -0.97 -16.48 -9.94
C SER A 25 0.51 -16.21 -9.69
N GLU A 26 1.31 -16.47 -10.71
CA GLU A 26 2.71 -16.07 -10.72
C GLU A 26 2.82 -14.61 -11.14
N ILE A 27 3.28 -13.76 -10.23
CA ILE A 27 3.63 -12.38 -10.54
C ILE A 27 5.07 -12.40 -11.04
N ALA A 28 5.28 -11.96 -12.30
CA ALA A 28 6.61 -11.96 -12.90
C ALA A 28 7.65 -11.34 -11.95
N TYR A 29 8.67 -12.12 -11.60
CA TYR A 29 9.77 -11.80 -10.68
C TYR A 29 9.44 -11.74 -9.18
N PHE A 30 8.17 -11.81 -8.77
CA PHE A 30 7.76 -11.88 -7.35
C PHE A 30 7.42 -13.31 -6.90
N GLY A 31 7.36 -14.26 -7.85
CA GLY A 31 6.95 -15.64 -7.59
C GLY A 31 5.44 -15.81 -7.47
N GLU A 32 5.03 -16.92 -6.90
CA GLU A 32 3.62 -17.25 -6.70
C GLU A 32 3.01 -16.41 -5.58
N HIS A 33 1.90 -15.75 -5.88
CA HIS A 33 1.13 -14.95 -4.94
C HIS A 33 -0.34 -15.35 -5.02
N THR A 34 -0.98 -15.30 -3.88
CA THR A 34 -2.42 -15.44 -3.75
C THR A 34 -3.06 -14.06 -3.63
N GLU A 35 -3.83 -13.68 -4.65
CA GLU A 35 -4.71 -12.50 -4.60
C GLU A 35 -5.99 -12.90 -3.90
N MET A 36 -6.29 -12.26 -2.78
CA MET A 36 -7.54 -12.40 -2.04
C MET A 36 -8.38 -11.16 -2.24
N THR A 37 -9.58 -11.30 -2.75
CA THR A 37 -10.52 -10.21 -2.93
C THR A 37 -11.82 -10.51 -2.20
N ILE A 38 -12.22 -9.62 -1.28
CA ILE A 38 -13.52 -9.65 -0.60
C ILE A 38 -14.41 -8.59 -1.23
N ILE A 39 -15.61 -8.98 -1.63
CA ILE A 39 -16.60 -8.09 -2.24
C ILE A 39 -17.91 -8.17 -1.47
N CYS A 40 -18.47 -7.02 -1.11
CA CYS A 40 -19.84 -6.95 -0.59
C CYS A 40 -20.84 -6.83 -1.74
N ASN A 41 -21.72 -7.82 -1.86
CA ASN A 41 -22.73 -7.87 -2.90
C ASN A 41 -23.88 -6.86 -2.67
N GLN A 42 -23.96 -6.25 -1.46
CA GLN A 42 -24.99 -5.28 -1.11
C GLN A 42 -24.57 -3.83 -1.41
N CYS A 43 -23.37 -3.43 -1.01
CA CYS A 43 -22.90 -2.04 -1.17
C CYS A 43 -21.77 -1.87 -2.20
N GLY A 44 -21.24 -2.98 -2.74
CA GLY A 44 -20.14 -2.95 -3.70
C GLY A 44 -18.77 -2.68 -3.07
N TRP A 45 -18.67 -2.64 -1.72
CA TRP A 45 -17.37 -2.52 -1.07
C TRP A 45 -16.46 -3.67 -1.48
N ARG A 46 -15.20 -3.35 -1.74
CA ARG A 46 -14.18 -4.30 -2.17
C ARG A 46 -12.88 -4.05 -1.41
N ASN A 47 -12.29 -5.13 -0.94
CA ASN A 47 -10.93 -5.15 -0.41
C ASN A 47 -10.11 -6.23 -1.13
N THR A 48 -8.90 -5.89 -1.54
CA THR A 48 -7.99 -6.82 -2.22
C THR A 48 -6.65 -6.80 -1.49
N ASP A 49 -6.06 -7.97 -1.27
CA ASP A 49 -4.71 -8.11 -0.75
C ASP A 49 -3.91 -9.18 -1.51
N PHE A 50 -2.59 -9.11 -1.39
CA PHE A 50 -1.65 -10.02 -2.04
C PHE A 50 -0.82 -10.72 -0.97
N ILE A 51 -0.92 -12.05 -0.93
CA ILE A 51 -0.20 -12.89 0.03
C ILE A 51 0.79 -13.73 -0.77
N PRO A 52 2.11 -13.61 -0.52
CA PRO A 52 3.09 -14.49 -1.14
C PRO A 52 2.89 -15.93 -0.66
N SER A 53 3.05 -16.92 -1.55
CA SER A 53 2.86 -18.35 -1.24
C SER A 53 3.87 -18.86 -0.21
N GLU A 54 5.06 -18.28 -0.18
CA GLU A 54 6.04 -18.52 0.87
C GLU A 54 5.81 -17.52 2.00
N GLY A 55 5.55 -18.01 3.22
CA GLY A 55 5.41 -17.17 4.40
C GLY A 55 6.65 -16.30 4.57
N LYS A 56 6.48 -14.98 4.54
CA LYS A 56 7.55 -14.01 4.72
C LYS A 56 7.50 -13.44 6.13
N LYS A 57 8.64 -12.99 6.59
CA LYS A 57 8.75 -12.31 7.88
C LYS A 57 8.43 -10.82 7.73
N PRO A 58 7.98 -10.18 8.83
CA PRO A 58 7.89 -8.72 8.87
C PRO A 58 9.15 -8.05 8.34
N SER A 59 9.02 -7.12 7.43
CA SER A 59 10.20 -6.58 6.73
C SER A 59 10.06 -5.13 6.34
N VAL A 60 11.22 -4.46 6.26
CA VAL A 60 11.41 -3.17 5.60
C VAL A 60 12.10 -3.41 4.27
N TRP A 61 11.50 -2.92 3.20
CA TRP A 61 12.17 -2.76 1.91
C TRP A 61 12.60 -1.32 1.71
N SER A 62 13.83 -1.13 1.24
CA SER A 62 14.41 0.19 0.94
C SER A 62 14.91 0.22 -0.49
N LEU A 63 14.66 1.35 -1.16
CA LEU A 63 15.22 1.67 -2.47
C LEU A 63 15.62 3.14 -2.52
N ILE A 64 16.88 3.40 -2.82
CA ILE A 64 17.34 4.75 -3.16
C ILE A 64 16.93 5.04 -4.60
N ILE A 65 16.10 6.06 -4.78
CA ILE A 65 15.63 6.54 -6.10
C ILE A 65 16.51 7.74 -6.46
N ASP A 66 17.46 7.54 -7.38
CA ASP A 66 18.45 8.54 -7.80
C ASP A 66 18.48 8.75 -9.32
N THR A 67 17.70 7.98 -10.07
CA THR A 67 17.57 8.09 -11.51
C THR A 67 16.15 7.89 -11.99
N SER A 68 15.79 8.49 -13.13
CA SER A 68 14.47 8.31 -13.76
C SER A 68 14.21 6.87 -14.25
N GLU A 69 15.26 6.07 -14.48
CA GLU A 69 15.14 4.68 -14.90
C GLU A 69 14.44 3.81 -13.83
N LEU A 70 14.62 4.17 -12.55
CA LEU A 70 14.00 3.48 -11.43
C LEU A 70 12.48 3.67 -11.34
N MET A 71 11.91 4.62 -12.09
CA MET A 71 10.46 4.84 -12.14
C MET A 71 9.67 3.61 -12.57
N THR A 72 10.27 2.73 -13.37
CA THR A 72 9.65 1.49 -13.85
C THR A 72 9.81 0.31 -12.89
N THR A 73 10.60 0.48 -11.82
CA THR A 73 10.82 -0.56 -10.80
C THR A 73 9.51 -1.01 -10.19
N ARG A 74 9.25 -2.31 -10.20
CA ARG A 74 8.01 -2.87 -9.69
C ARG A 74 7.94 -2.84 -8.18
N VAL A 75 6.74 -2.51 -7.69
CA VAL A 75 6.41 -2.45 -6.26
C VAL A 75 5.13 -3.24 -6.03
N VAL A 76 5.20 -4.21 -5.11
CA VAL A 76 4.02 -4.86 -4.51
C VAL A 76 3.85 -4.28 -3.12
N ARG A 77 2.68 -3.71 -2.85
CA ARG A 77 2.32 -3.17 -1.54
C ARG A 77 1.10 -3.93 -1.03
N SER A 78 1.21 -4.53 0.15
CA SER A 78 0.10 -5.18 0.85
C SER A 78 -0.82 -4.18 1.53
N SER A 79 -1.98 -4.63 1.98
CA SER A 79 -2.93 -3.80 2.74
C SER A 79 -2.41 -3.32 4.09
N SER A 80 -1.40 -4.00 4.67
CA SER A 80 -0.77 -3.67 5.96
C SER A 80 0.46 -2.77 5.87
N CYS A 81 0.92 -2.48 4.65
CA CYS A 81 2.20 -1.80 4.45
C CYS A 81 2.09 -0.28 4.63
N THR A 82 2.97 0.28 5.44
CA THR A 82 3.27 1.72 5.51
C THR A 82 4.32 2.08 4.46
N VAL A 83 4.11 3.17 3.74
CA VAL A 83 5.02 3.68 2.69
C VAL A 83 5.58 5.02 3.10
N LYS A 84 6.92 5.18 3.03
CA LYS A 84 7.60 6.44 3.38
C LYS A 84 8.50 6.94 2.26
N ILE A 85 8.59 8.27 2.12
CA ILE A 85 9.65 8.96 1.37
C ILE A 85 10.42 9.79 2.39
N VAL A 86 11.63 9.31 2.73
CA VAL A 86 12.34 9.75 3.94
C VAL A 86 12.69 11.24 3.89
N GLU A 87 13.30 11.69 2.81
CA GLU A 87 13.79 13.07 2.67
C GLU A 87 12.67 14.11 2.60
N LEU A 88 11.50 13.70 2.13
CA LEU A 88 10.32 14.58 2.08
C LEU A 88 9.48 14.54 3.34
N GLY A 89 9.81 13.64 4.30
CA GLY A 89 9.00 13.42 5.50
C GLY A 89 7.57 12.96 5.18
N LEU A 90 7.37 12.31 4.04
CA LEU A 90 6.07 11.82 3.61
C LEU A 90 5.86 10.38 4.08
N GLU A 91 4.70 10.13 4.65
CA GLU A 91 4.30 8.83 5.13
C GLU A 91 2.82 8.55 4.84
N VAL A 92 2.53 7.35 4.38
CA VAL A 92 1.16 6.86 4.21
C VAL A 92 1.02 5.55 4.99
N GLU A 93 0.28 5.62 6.08
CA GLU A 93 -0.09 4.46 6.88
C GLU A 93 -1.32 3.76 6.29
N PRO A 94 -1.46 2.43 6.49
CA PRO A 94 -2.67 1.73 6.09
C PRO A 94 -3.85 2.12 6.99
N GLY A 95 -4.93 2.61 6.39
CA GLY A 95 -6.19 2.82 7.10
C GLY A 95 -7.06 1.55 7.09
N ASP A 96 -8.22 1.59 7.75
CA ASP A 96 -9.16 0.46 7.89
C ASP A 96 -9.66 -0.12 6.55
N ASN A 97 -9.59 0.65 5.48
CA ASN A 97 -9.99 0.24 4.13
C ASN A 97 -8.80 0.16 3.17
N ALA A 98 -7.58 0.05 3.69
CA ALA A 98 -6.41 -0.08 2.85
C ALA A 98 -6.49 -1.36 2.01
N THR A 99 -6.11 -1.26 0.73
CA THR A 99 -6.05 -2.40 -0.19
C THR A 99 -4.62 -2.57 -0.68
N GLY A 100 -4.21 -3.81 -0.89
CA GLY A 100 -2.96 -4.10 -1.58
C GLY A 100 -3.03 -3.67 -3.05
N TYR A 101 -1.88 -3.40 -3.64
CA TYR A 101 -1.76 -3.12 -5.07
C TYR A 101 -0.39 -3.53 -5.63
N ILE A 102 -0.36 -3.80 -6.92
CA ILE A 102 0.85 -3.96 -7.70
C ILE A 102 1.01 -2.73 -8.58
N SER A 103 2.17 -2.09 -8.52
CA SER A 103 2.47 -0.86 -9.25
C SER A 103 3.96 -0.80 -9.63
N ASN A 104 4.45 0.40 -9.88
CA ASN A 104 5.86 0.74 -9.99
C ASN A 104 6.17 1.97 -9.12
N VAL A 105 7.44 2.35 -9.04
CA VAL A 105 7.90 3.52 -8.26
C VAL A 105 7.15 4.79 -8.68
N GLU A 106 7.01 5.04 -9.99
CA GLU A 106 6.25 6.20 -10.50
C GLU A 106 4.81 6.20 -9.99
N GLY A 107 4.13 5.05 -10.03
CA GLY A 107 2.77 4.91 -9.54
C GLY A 107 2.65 5.13 -8.03
N VAL A 108 3.67 4.77 -7.23
CA VAL A 108 3.74 5.10 -5.81
C VAL A 108 3.88 6.60 -5.61
N LEU A 109 4.82 7.23 -6.31
CA LEU A 109 5.03 8.69 -6.25
C LEU A 109 3.78 9.48 -6.70
N ASN A 110 3.07 8.99 -7.73
CA ASN A 110 1.82 9.61 -8.18
C ASN A 110 0.75 9.57 -7.08
N ARG A 111 0.63 8.48 -6.31
CA ARG A 111 -0.31 8.40 -5.18
C ARG A 111 -0.02 9.43 -4.10
N PHE A 112 1.26 9.69 -3.80
CA PHE A 112 1.65 10.79 -2.89
C PHE A 112 1.25 12.16 -3.49
N SER A 113 1.56 12.41 -4.76
CA SER A 113 1.18 13.66 -5.43
C SER A 113 -0.34 13.90 -5.40
N ASP A 114 -1.14 12.86 -5.65
CA ASP A 114 -2.60 12.95 -5.64
C ASP A 114 -3.14 13.27 -4.24
N ALA A 115 -2.57 12.63 -3.20
CA ALA A 115 -2.94 12.90 -1.81
C ALA A 115 -2.58 14.34 -1.40
N ILE A 116 -1.37 14.81 -1.74
CA ILE A 116 -0.92 16.18 -1.47
C ILE A 116 -1.80 17.19 -2.22
N ALA A 117 -2.12 16.93 -3.49
CA ALA A 117 -3.01 17.80 -4.27
C ALA A 117 -4.43 17.85 -3.69
N MET A 118 -4.92 16.78 -3.07
CA MET A 118 -6.19 16.77 -2.34
C MET A 118 -6.13 17.65 -1.10
N ILE A 119 -5.04 17.59 -0.33
CA ILE A 119 -4.80 18.45 0.84
C ILE A 119 -4.69 19.91 0.41
N GLN A 120 -3.95 20.20 -0.67
CA GLN A 120 -3.80 21.53 -1.23
C GLN A 120 -5.14 22.14 -1.62
N ARG A 121 -6.00 21.37 -2.32
CA ARG A 121 -7.36 21.83 -2.68
C ARG A 121 -8.24 22.12 -1.45
N SER A 122 -8.06 21.37 -0.37
CA SER A 122 -8.74 21.65 0.89
C SER A 122 -8.23 22.95 1.52
N ALA A 123 -6.92 23.13 1.61
CA ALA A 123 -6.28 24.33 2.18
C ALA A 123 -6.67 25.62 1.40
N MET A 124 -6.85 25.55 0.08
CA MET A 124 -7.31 26.68 -0.74
C MET A 124 -8.69 27.19 -0.32
N ARG A 125 -9.54 26.36 0.31
CA ARG A 125 -10.87 26.76 0.79
C ARG A 125 -10.80 27.54 2.11
N ASP A 126 -9.69 27.41 2.84
CA ASP A 126 -9.48 28.08 4.14
C ASP A 126 -9.00 29.53 3.97
N GLY A 127 -8.89 30.03 2.73
CA GLY A 127 -8.49 31.39 2.40
C GLY A 127 -7.07 31.72 2.84
N ASN A 128 -6.89 32.87 3.49
CA ASN A 128 -5.54 33.31 3.89
C ASN A 128 -4.86 32.40 4.94
N GLU A 129 -5.64 31.69 5.76
CA GLU A 129 -5.09 30.77 6.77
C GLU A 129 -4.50 29.51 6.12
N GLY A 130 -4.95 29.17 4.89
CA GLY A 130 -4.45 28.02 4.14
C GLY A 130 -3.23 28.30 3.26
N LEU A 131 -2.80 29.54 3.06
CA LEU A 131 -1.76 29.90 2.06
C LEU A 131 -0.43 29.19 2.30
N GLU A 132 0.09 29.20 3.52
CA GLU A 132 1.35 28.53 3.87
C GLU A 132 1.28 27.02 3.55
N LYS A 133 0.14 26.40 3.85
CA LYS A 133 -0.09 24.99 3.56
C LYS A 133 -0.18 24.71 2.05
N VAL A 134 -0.78 25.62 1.30
CA VAL A 134 -0.84 25.53 -0.19
C VAL A 134 0.57 25.60 -0.78
N GLU A 135 1.41 26.53 -0.30
CA GLU A 135 2.81 26.66 -0.75
C GLU A 135 3.62 25.40 -0.41
N SER A 136 3.56 24.92 0.82
CA SER A 136 4.23 23.67 1.22
C SER A 136 3.78 22.46 0.40
N CYS A 137 2.49 22.33 0.10
CA CYS A 137 1.99 21.28 -0.77
C CYS A 137 2.56 21.40 -2.20
N GLN A 138 2.68 22.63 -2.73
CA GLN A 138 3.24 22.85 -4.05
C GLN A 138 4.73 22.47 -4.10
N GLU A 139 5.51 22.84 -3.10
CA GLU A 139 6.92 22.47 -2.99
C GLU A 139 7.11 20.95 -2.99
N LEU A 140 6.27 20.21 -2.26
CA LEU A 140 6.33 18.74 -2.22
C LEU A 140 5.97 18.12 -3.59
N ILE A 141 4.96 18.65 -4.30
CA ILE A 141 4.59 18.19 -5.65
C ILE A 141 5.74 18.45 -6.63
N ASP A 142 6.38 19.62 -6.53
CA ASP A 142 7.52 19.97 -7.39
C ASP A 142 8.73 19.07 -7.09
N SER A 143 9.02 18.76 -5.81
CA SER A 143 10.06 17.78 -5.43
C SER A 143 9.77 16.40 -6.00
N ILE A 144 8.52 15.89 -5.87
CA ILE A 144 8.16 14.60 -6.46
C ILE A 144 8.36 14.61 -7.99
N THR A 145 8.11 15.73 -8.64
CA THR A 145 8.35 15.86 -10.08
C THR A 145 9.86 15.76 -10.40
N ARG A 146 10.72 16.47 -9.67
CA ARG A 146 12.18 16.40 -9.84
C ARG A 146 12.75 15.00 -9.54
N ILE A 147 12.18 14.29 -8.55
CA ILE A 147 12.54 12.89 -8.26
C ILE A 147 12.23 12.00 -9.48
N LYS A 148 11.07 12.16 -10.11
CA LYS A 148 10.70 11.39 -11.31
C LYS A 148 11.61 11.67 -12.49
N GLU A 149 12.12 12.88 -12.60
CA GLU A 149 13.06 13.31 -13.63
C GLU A 149 14.50 12.88 -13.32
N GLY A 150 14.76 12.37 -12.11
CA GLY A 150 16.08 11.95 -11.65
C GLY A 150 16.97 13.13 -11.23
N GLU A 151 16.39 14.26 -10.92
CA GLU A 151 17.09 15.48 -10.48
C GLU A 151 17.25 15.53 -8.95
N GLU A 152 16.45 14.79 -8.21
CA GLU A 152 16.53 14.63 -6.76
C GLU A 152 16.59 13.16 -6.38
N SER A 153 17.38 12.85 -5.34
CA SER A 153 17.50 11.49 -4.79
C SER A 153 16.74 11.38 -3.48
N VAL A 154 15.97 10.29 -3.33
CA VAL A 154 15.22 9.99 -2.11
C VAL A 154 15.24 8.51 -1.79
N GLU A 155 14.99 8.17 -0.53
CA GLU A 155 14.79 6.80 -0.08
C GLU A 155 13.29 6.49 0.02
N LEU A 156 12.85 5.48 -0.73
CA LEU A 156 11.53 4.87 -0.63
C LEU A 156 11.58 3.68 0.31
N LEU A 157 10.78 3.71 1.36
CA LEU A 157 10.63 2.61 2.32
C LEU A 157 9.23 1.99 2.23
N LEU A 158 9.20 0.66 2.28
CA LEU A 158 7.98 -0.13 2.51
C LEU A 158 8.16 -0.87 3.83
N LEU A 159 7.40 -0.50 4.87
CA LEU A 159 7.41 -1.15 6.17
C LEU A 159 6.17 -2.04 6.28
N ASP A 160 6.37 -3.34 6.27
CA ASP A 160 5.25 -4.29 6.25
C ASP A 160 5.33 -5.29 7.41
N PRO A 161 4.46 -5.14 8.43
CA PRO A 161 4.42 -6.05 9.57
C PRO A 161 4.04 -7.49 9.19
N ASN A 162 3.42 -7.71 8.03
CA ASN A 162 3.09 -9.04 7.52
C ASN A 162 4.13 -9.58 6.53
N GLY A 163 5.06 -8.73 6.06
CA GLY A 163 6.11 -9.11 5.11
C GLY A 163 5.62 -9.44 3.70
N HIS A 164 4.42 -9.00 3.33
CA HIS A 164 3.82 -9.30 2.02
C HIS A 164 4.21 -8.30 0.93
N SER A 165 4.84 -7.17 1.31
CA SER A 165 5.29 -6.13 0.38
C SER A 165 6.69 -6.39 -0.13
N GLN A 166 7.01 -5.87 -1.33
CA GLN A 166 8.32 -6.05 -1.95
C GLN A 166 8.61 -4.97 -2.98
N ILE A 167 9.90 -4.61 -3.11
CA ILE A 167 10.43 -3.80 -4.22
C ILE A 167 11.33 -4.70 -5.07
N LEU A 168 11.07 -4.76 -6.38
CA LEU A 168 11.82 -5.62 -7.29
C LEU A 168 12.87 -4.81 -8.05
N HIS A 169 14.04 -4.70 -7.47
CA HIS A 169 15.22 -4.12 -8.11
C HIS A 169 16.49 -4.70 -7.47
N GLU A 170 17.58 -4.81 -8.23
CA GLU A 170 18.84 -5.36 -7.74
C GLU A 170 19.50 -4.52 -6.63
N THR A 171 19.22 -3.22 -6.60
CA THR A 171 19.73 -2.29 -5.57
C THR A 171 18.77 -2.16 -4.38
N ALA A 172 17.57 -2.72 -4.46
CA ALA A 172 16.66 -2.73 -3.33
C ALA A 172 17.19 -3.66 -2.23
N THR A 173 17.09 -3.22 -1.00
CA THR A 173 17.50 -4.01 0.18
C THR A 173 16.30 -4.34 1.04
N SER A 174 16.37 -5.48 1.74
CA SER A 174 15.33 -5.87 2.69
C SER A 174 15.96 -6.28 4.02
N THR A 175 15.38 -5.79 5.11
CA THR A 175 15.74 -6.14 6.48
C THR A 175 14.52 -6.59 7.26
N GLU A 176 14.69 -7.46 8.24
CA GLU A 176 13.62 -7.90 9.14
C GLU A 176 13.27 -6.77 10.12
N LEU A 177 11.97 -6.50 10.31
CA LEU A 177 11.49 -5.58 11.35
C LEU A 177 11.68 -6.21 12.73
N THR A 178 12.08 -5.39 13.69
CA THR A 178 12.12 -5.77 15.10
C THR A 178 10.71 -5.77 15.72
N GLU A 179 10.52 -6.45 16.84
CA GLU A 179 9.24 -6.47 17.56
C GLU A 179 8.80 -5.06 17.96
N ASP A 180 9.74 -4.22 18.45
CA ASP A 180 9.46 -2.84 18.84
C ASP A 180 9.00 -1.98 17.64
N GLU A 181 9.59 -2.17 16.45
CA GLU A 181 9.17 -1.47 15.23
C GLU A 181 7.78 -1.92 14.78
N ILE A 182 7.49 -3.22 14.85
CA ILE A 182 6.17 -3.77 14.49
C ILE A 182 5.07 -3.18 15.37
N GLU A 183 5.31 -3.06 16.69
CA GLU A 183 4.34 -2.49 17.63
C GLU A 183 3.98 -1.02 17.33
N THR A 184 4.87 -0.29 16.67
CA THR A 184 4.64 1.12 16.30
C THR A 184 3.92 1.30 14.97
N LEU A 185 3.85 0.25 14.13
CA LEU A 185 3.23 0.33 12.81
C LEU A 185 1.71 0.15 12.89
N ALA A 186 1.01 0.89 12.05
CA ALA A 186 -0.42 0.66 11.82
C ALA A 186 -0.61 -0.71 11.13
N ILE A 187 -1.50 -1.53 11.67
CA ILE A 187 -1.70 -2.92 11.21
C ILE A 187 -2.59 -2.98 9.94
N GLY A 188 -3.33 -1.90 9.64
CA GLY A 188 -4.29 -1.89 8.52
C GLY A 188 -5.51 -2.78 8.77
N PRO A 189 -6.27 -3.13 7.72
CA PRO A 189 -7.45 -3.96 7.85
C PRO A 189 -7.04 -5.38 8.28
N GLN A 190 -7.63 -5.86 9.37
CA GLN A 190 -7.50 -7.27 9.75
C GLN A 190 -8.44 -8.09 8.86
N ILE A 191 -7.89 -8.71 7.82
CA ILE A 191 -8.63 -9.69 7.04
C ILE A 191 -8.72 -10.96 7.90
N PRO A 192 -9.92 -11.51 8.15
CA PRO A 192 -10.05 -12.76 8.90
C PRO A 192 -9.23 -13.86 8.19
N ILE A 193 -8.33 -14.51 8.92
CA ILE A 193 -7.60 -15.68 8.42
C ILE A 193 -8.60 -16.84 8.44
N PHE A 194 -8.93 -17.37 7.27
CA PHE A 194 -9.77 -18.56 7.15
C PHE A 194 -8.87 -19.78 7.05
N ASP A 195 -9.01 -20.72 7.95
CA ASP A 195 -8.38 -22.02 7.80
C ASP A 195 -9.02 -22.78 6.61
N SER A 196 -8.22 -23.62 5.96
CA SER A 196 -8.69 -24.42 4.80
C SER A 196 -9.87 -25.34 5.16
N GLU A 197 -10.08 -25.62 6.45
CA GLU A 197 -11.22 -26.38 6.98
C GLU A 197 -12.52 -25.56 6.97
N ASP A 198 -12.44 -24.24 7.09
CA ASP A 198 -13.60 -23.32 7.06
C ASP A 198 -14.12 -23.08 5.63
N LEU A 199 -13.29 -23.37 4.61
CA LEU A 199 -13.63 -23.19 3.19
C LEU A 199 -14.24 -24.43 2.52
N ALA A 200 -14.43 -25.53 3.26
CA ALA A 200 -14.85 -26.84 2.74
C ALA A 200 -16.34 -27.18 2.96
N THR A 201 -17.20 -26.19 3.28
CA THR A 201 -18.64 -26.41 3.49
C THR A 201 -19.48 -25.86 2.36
#